data_5ff307374ac0639f3a1942207acc484d
#
_entry.id   5ff307374ac0639f3a1942207acc484d
#
_cell.length_a   1.000
_cell.length_b   1.000
_cell.length_c   1.000
_cell.angle_alpha   90.00
_cell.angle_beta   90.00
_cell.angle_gamma   90.00
#
_symmetry.space_group_name_H-M   'P 1'
#
loop_
_entity.id
_entity.type
_entity.pdbx_description
1 polymer ?
#
loop_
_entity_poly.entity_id
_entity_poly.type
_entity_poly.pdbx_seq_one_letter_code
_entity_poly.pdbx_strand_id
1 'polypeptide(L)'
;MDNTTVAGTEVKLVLRNVYEGKPKSTLTSDGYRSVQNERHIVDLIVTKFDSSGFPSVIQSYTHIRNQRGDVVGDVGDVAQALAGWINTNADALVAWEI
;
A
#
# COMPACT_ATOMS: atom_id res chain seq x y z
N MET A 1 13.81 11.14 -3.44
CA MET A 1 12.96 11.72 -2.39
C MET A 1 13.84 12.40 -1.38
N ASP A 2 13.51 13.60 -1.09
CA ASP A 2 14.26 14.33 -0.11
C ASP A 2 13.95 13.77 1.28
N ASN A 3 14.94 13.16 1.90
CA ASN A 3 14.84 12.72 3.27
C ASN A 3 15.00 13.93 4.17
N THR A 4 13.98 14.76 4.20
CA THR A 4 14.01 15.89 5.08
C THR A 4 13.92 15.37 6.51
N THR A 5 15.06 15.24 7.13
CA THR A 5 15.10 14.95 8.55
C THR A 5 14.88 16.27 9.27
N VAL A 6 13.67 16.49 9.72
CA VAL A 6 13.43 17.52 10.73
C VAL A 6 13.96 16.92 12.04
N ALA A 7 14.63 17.73 12.85
CA ALA A 7 15.17 17.28 14.13
C ALA A 7 14.11 16.47 14.90
N GLY A 8 14.42 15.22 15.21
CA GLY A 8 13.50 14.31 15.89
C GLY A 8 12.45 13.62 15.02
N THR A 9 12.60 13.65 13.69
CA THR A 9 11.65 12.97 12.78
C THR A 9 12.40 12.33 11.62
N GLU A 10 12.11 11.05 11.36
CA GLU A 10 12.57 10.33 10.18
C GLU A 10 11.37 9.89 9.34
N VAL A 11 11.46 10.04 8.01
CA VAL A 11 10.42 9.61 7.07
C VAL A 11 11.01 8.64 6.09
N LYS A 12 10.37 7.47 5.93
CA LYS A 12 10.82 6.43 5.01
C LYS A 12 9.65 5.98 4.14
N LEU A 13 9.86 5.96 2.82
CA LEU A 13 8.91 5.42 1.87
C LEU A 13 9.50 4.16 1.26
N VAL A 14 8.76 3.05 1.35
CA VAL A 14 9.17 1.74 0.81
C VAL A 14 8.16 1.29 -0.23
N LEU A 15 8.66 0.89 -1.38
CA LEU A 15 7.85 0.38 -2.49
C LEU A 15 8.24 -1.06 -2.79
N ARG A 16 7.28 -1.94 -2.94
CA ARG A 16 7.52 -3.33 -3.33
C ARG A 16 6.48 -3.83 -4.30
N ASN A 17 6.93 -4.61 -5.29
CA ASN A 17 6.08 -5.33 -6.23
C ASN A 17 6.48 -6.79 -6.18
N VAL A 18 5.53 -7.69 -5.94
CA VAL A 18 5.78 -9.11 -5.74
C VAL A 18 4.69 -9.94 -6.43
N TYR A 19 5.09 -11.06 -7.04
CA TYR A 19 4.12 -12.07 -7.47
C TYR A 19 3.77 -12.96 -6.29
N GLU A 20 2.47 -13.27 -6.13
CA GLU A 20 1.99 -14.15 -5.07
C GLU A 20 1.93 -15.59 -5.58
N GLY A 21 2.81 -16.42 -5.05
CA GLY A 21 2.80 -17.85 -5.34
C GLY A 21 3.12 -18.18 -6.79
N LYS A 22 2.75 -19.38 -7.19
CA LYS A 22 2.96 -19.89 -8.54
C LYS A 22 1.72 -19.64 -9.39
N PRO A 23 1.87 -19.46 -10.72
CA PRO A 23 0.72 -19.40 -11.60
C PRO A 23 -0.13 -20.67 -11.46
N LYS A 24 -1.45 -20.48 -11.46
CA LYS A 24 -2.41 -21.58 -11.41
C LYS A 24 -3.18 -21.65 -12.72
N SER A 25 -3.37 -22.85 -13.26
CA SER A 25 -4.23 -23.07 -14.40
C SER A 25 -5.68 -23.18 -13.94
N THR A 26 -6.54 -22.38 -14.52
CA THR A 26 -7.98 -22.38 -14.23
C THR A 26 -8.73 -22.69 -15.52
N LEU A 27 -9.68 -23.63 -15.45
CA LEU A 27 -10.53 -23.96 -16.57
C LEU A 27 -11.56 -22.86 -16.81
N THR A 28 -11.62 -22.36 -18.04
CA THR A 28 -12.59 -21.37 -18.49
C THR A 28 -13.37 -21.91 -19.68
N SER A 29 -14.39 -21.17 -20.14
CA SER A 29 -15.14 -21.53 -21.35
C SER A 29 -14.25 -21.65 -22.61
N ASP A 30 -13.12 -20.93 -22.62
CA ASP A 30 -12.16 -20.92 -23.73
C ASP A 30 -10.97 -21.86 -23.52
N GLY A 31 -11.00 -22.73 -22.50
CA GLY A 31 -9.92 -23.62 -22.14
C GLY A 31 -9.25 -23.23 -20.84
N TYR A 32 -7.99 -23.65 -20.66
CA TYR A 32 -7.25 -23.33 -19.45
C TYR A 32 -6.61 -21.96 -19.53
N ARG A 33 -6.74 -21.19 -18.46
CA ARG A 33 -6.09 -19.91 -18.28
C ARG A 33 -5.12 -19.96 -17.10
N SER A 34 -3.93 -19.45 -17.31
CA SER A 34 -2.98 -19.28 -16.21
C SER A 34 -3.31 -18.02 -15.43
N VAL A 35 -3.46 -18.16 -14.11
CA VAL A 35 -3.78 -17.06 -13.21
C VAL A 35 -2.69 -16.93 -12.17
N GLN A 36 -2.19 -15.73 -11.98
CA GLN A 36 -1.22 -15.41 -10.95
C GLN A 36 -1.58 -14.04 -10.35
N ASN A 37 -1.64 -13.98 -9.04
CA ASN A 37 -1.85 -12.72 -8.34
C ASN A 37 -0.52 -11.99 -8.16
N GLU A 38 -0.59 -10.68 -8.14
CA GLU A 38 0.53 -9.82 -7.81
C GLU A 38 0.12 -8.82 -6.72
N ARG A 39 1.10 -8.38 -5.97
CA ARG A 39 0.92 -7.41 -4.89
C ARG A 39 1.82 -6.21 -5.11
N HIS A 40 1.27 -5.05 -4.86
CA HIS A 40 2.00 -3.79 -4.89
C HIS A 40 1.82 -3.14 -3.53
N ILE A 41 2.92 -2.88 -2.85
CA ILE A 41 2.88 -2.34 -1.49
C ILE A 41 3.59 -1.00 -1.48
N VAL A 42 2.90 0.02 -0.95
CA VAL A 42 3.46 1.33 -0.67
C VAL A 42 3.38 1.53 0.84
N ASP A 43 4.51 1.76 1.47
CA ASP A 43 4.62 1.80 2.92
C ASP A 43 5.30 3.11 3.33
N LEU A 44 4.59 3.92 4.12
CA LEU A 44 5.12 5.16 4.66
C LEU A 44 5.34 4.98 6.17
N ILE A 45 6.59 5.11 6.60
CA ILE A 45 6.98 4.94 7.98
C ILE A 45 7.54 6.27 8.49
N VAL A 46 6.92 6.79 9.54
CA VAL A 46 7.36 8.02 10.19
C VAL A 46 7.78 7.68 11.61
N THR A 47 9.03 7.94 11.94
CA THR A 47 9.57 7.76 13.29
C THR A 47 9.79 9.12 13.90
N LYS A 48 9.16 9.37 15.03
CA LYS A 48 9.33 10.59 15.82
C LYS A 48 10.09 10.27 17.10
N PHE A 49 11.01 11.15 17.45
CA PHE A 49 11.79 11.04 18.67
C PHE A 49 11.38 12.17 19.61
N ASP A 50 11.11 11.85 20.88
CA ASP A 50 10.85 12.86 21.89
C ASP A 50 12.15 13.51 22.37
N SER A 51 12.05 14.45 23.32
CA SER A 51 13.21 15.16 23.84
C SER A 51 14.21 14.25 24.56
N SER A 52 13.77 13.06 24.98
CA SER A 52 14.62 12.03 25.60
C SER A 52 15.22 11.06 24.59
N GLY A 53 14.93 11.23 23.28
CA GLY A 53 15.38 10.34 22.23
C GLY A 53 14.55 9.08 22.09
N PHE A 54 13.38 9.01 22.72
CA PHE A 54 12.51 7.84 22.67
C PHE A 54 11.74 7.80 21.34
N PRO A 55 11.81 6.69 20.56
CA PRO A 55 11.15 6.62 19.28
C PRO A 55 9.65 6.30 19.39
N SER A 56 8.87 6.89 18.50
CA SER A 56 7.47 6.57 18.30
C SER A 56 7.24 6.39 16.79
N VAL A 57 6.71 5.26 16.37
CA VAL A 57 6.56 4.91 14.96
C VAL A 57 5.10 4.99 14.54
N ILE A 58 4.86 5.71 13.45
CA ILE A 58 3.57 5.75 12.77
C ILE A 58 3.78 5.15 11.39
N GLN A 59 2.98 4.15 11.06
CA GLN A 59 3.08 3.46 9.79
C GLN A 59 1.73 3.46 9.07
N SER A 60 1.76 3.83 7.80
CA SER A 60 0.60 3.75 6.92
C SER A 60 1.02 3.04 5.65
N TYR A 61 0.29 2.01 5.25
CA TYR A 61 0.60 1.31 4.03
C TYR A 61 -0.64 0.98 3.22
N THR A 62 -0.45 0.90 1.92
CA THR A 62 -1.47 0.47 0.97
C THR A 62 -1.01 -0.80 0.29
N HIS A 63 -1.89 -1.78 0.26
CA HIS A 63 -1.65 -3.08 -0.33
C HIS A 63 -2.64 -3.27 -1.48
N ILE A 64 -2.12 -3.22 -2.71
CA ILE A 64 -2.93 -3.40 -3.91
C ILE A 64 -2.70 -4.81 -4.42
N ARG A 65 -3.78 -5.58 -4.55
CA ARG A 65 -3.73 -6.94 -5.07
C ARG A 65 -4.55 -7.02 -6.35
N ASN A 66 -3.97 -7.56 -7.38
CA ASN A 66 -4.64 -7.77 -8.66
C ASN A 66 -4.10 -9.02 -9.34
N GLN A 67 -4.74 -9.46 -10.40
CA GLN A 67 -4.24 -10.56 -11.20
C GLN A 67 -3.27 -10.04 -12.26
N ARG A 68 -2.23 -10.82 -12.52
CA ARG A 68 -1.29 -10.54 -13.59
C ARG A 68 -2.04 -10.44 -14.92
N GLY A 69 -1.83 -9.37 -15.64
CA GLY A 69 -2.50 -9.09 -16.90
C GLY A 69 -3.73 -8.20 -16.77
N ASP A 70 -4.14 -7.82 -15.56
CA ASP A 70 -5.19 -6.84 -15.37
C ASP A 70 -4.81 -5.51 -16.01
N VAL A 71 -5.82 -4.77 -16.46
CA VAL A 71 -5.60 -3.45 -17.04
C VAL A 71 -5.08 -2.49 -15.97
N VAL A 72 -3.90 -1.94 -16.18
CA VAL A 72 -3.22 -1.05 -15.21
C VAL A 72 -4.10 0.12 -14.79
N GLY A 73 -4.82 0.73 -15.74
CA GLY A 73 -5.71 1.84 -15.44
C GLY A 73 -6.85 1.47 -14.49
N ASP A 74 -7.42 0.28 -14.66
CA ASP A 74 -8.51 -0.18 -13.80
C ASP A 74 -8.02 -0.43 -12.37
N VAL A 75 -6.86 -1.05 -12.23
CA VAL A 75 -6.24 -1.29 -10.92
C VAL A 75 -5.89 0.04 -10.24
N GLY A 76 -5.32 0.96 -11.00
CA GLY A 76 -5.00 2.30 -10.50
C GLY A 76 -6.23 3.07 -10.03
N ASP A 77 -7.34 2.97 -10.76
CA ASP A 77 -8.59 3.63 -10.38
C ASP A 77 -9.13 3.13 -9.04
N VAL A 78 -9.07 1.82 -8.81
CA VAL A 78 -9.50 1.23 -7.53
C VAL A 78 -8.60 1.73 -6.38
N ALA A 79 -7.30 1.76 -6.59
CA ALA A 79 -6.36 2.26 -5.60
C ALA A 79 -6.60 3.74 -5.28
N GLN A 80 -6.86 4.55 -6.31
CA GLN A 80 -7.14 5.98 -6.15
C GLN A 80 -8.46 6.22 -5.41
N ALA A 81 -9.47 5.39 -5.65
CA ALA A 81 -10.74 5.48 -4.93
C ALA A 81 -10.54 5.28 -3.43
N LEU A 82 -9.75 4.28 -3.04
CA LEU A 82 -9.44 4.05 -1.63
C LEU A 82 -8.61 5.20 -1.05
N ALA A 83 -7.61 5.66 -1.78
CA ALA A 83 -6.78 6.79 -1.33
C ALA A 83 -7.61 8.04 -1.12
N GLY A 84 -8.58 8.31 -1.99
CA GLY A 84 -9.51 9.42 -1.87
C GLY A 84 -10.38 9.31 -0.62
N TRP A 85 -10.91 8.13 -0.35
CA TRP A 85 -11.68 7.89 0.88
C TRP A 85 -10.83 8.12 2.13
N ILE A 86 -9.62 7.59 2.15
CA ILE A 86 -8.70 7.77 3.29
C ILE A 86 -8.35 9.25 3.46
N ASN A 87 -8.09 9.95 2.36
CA ASN A 87 -7.77 11.39 2.42
C ASN A 87 -8.89 12.20 3.08
N THR A 88 -10.14 11.82 2.84
CA THR A 88 -11.31 12.52 3.41
C THR A 88 -11.59 12.10 4.85
N ASN A 89 -11.33 10.85 5.22
CA ASN A 89 -11.80 10.24 6.46
C ASN A 89 -10.70 9.83 7.43
N ALA A 90 -9.43 10.10 7.12
CA ALA A 90 -8.30 9.60 7.91
C ALA A 90 -8.37 10.03 9.38
N ASP A 91 -8.65 11.29 9.64
CA ASP A 91 -8.70 11.81 11.01
C ASP A 91 -9.81 11.15 11.82
N ALA A 92 -11.00 11.01 11.24
CA ALA A 92 -12.14 10.36 11.91
C ALA A 92 -11.85 8.87 12.16
N LEU A 93 -11.21 8.19 11.22
CA LEU A 93 -10.85 6.79 11.38
C LEU A 93 -9.87 6.60 12.53
N VAL A 94 -8.82 7.40 12.58
CA VAL A 94 -7.78 7.33 13.62
C VAL A 94 -8.36 7.73 14.99
N ALA A 95 -9.32 8.65 15.01
CA ALA A 95 -9.98 9.11 16.22
C ALA A 95 -11.11 8.17 16.71
N TRP A 96 -11.31 7.03 16.04
CA TRP A 96 -12.36 6.05 16.39
C TRP A 96 -13.78 6.59 16.21
N GLU A 97 -13.99 7.51 15.28
CA GLU A 97 -15.28 8.11 14.99
C GLU A 97 -16.07 7.39 13.89
N ILE A 98 -15.40 6.42 13.24
CA ILE A 98 -16.01 5.59 12.19
C ILE A 98 -15.86 4.12 12.57
#